data_3349b6d899bd66d9afc692321e12525f
#
_entry.id   3349b6d899bd66d9afc692321e12525f
#
_cell.length_a   1.000
_cell.length_b   1.000
_cell.length_c   1.000
_cell.angle_alpha   90.00
_cell.angle_beta   90.00
_cell.angle_gamma   90.00
#
_symmetry.space_group_name_H-M   'P 1'
#
loop_
_entity.id
_entity.type
_entity.pdbx_description
1 polymer ?
#
loop_
_entity_poly.entity_id
_entity_poly.type
_entity_poly.pdbx_seq_one_letter_code
_entity_poly.pdbx_strand_id
1 'polypeptide(L)'
;MSEPTRDMTDRARDELELRSRCISEEDVARLLERRAALEVQFGSEGPLARFAAEERLLFAMVRDYWSGVYPELPWATVASAVAALGYVLSPLSPVPEFAVADRVDEAAVMALCLHANQAELAEYERWLTRGTVSC
;
A
#
# COMPACT_ATOMS: atom_id res chain seq x y z
N MET A 1 30.02 10.74 4.95
CA MET A 1 29.59 9.68 4.09
C MET A 1 28.09 9.77 3.81
N SER A 2 27.76 9.82 2.58
CA SER A 2 26.35 9.92 2.26
C SER A 2 25.66 8.60 2.60
N GLU A 3 24.37 8.68 2.80
CA GLU A 3 23.62 7.51 3.20
C GLU A 3 22.69 7.10 2.10
N PRO A 4 23.08 6.10 1.33
CA PRO A 4 22.22 5.62 0.26
C PRO A 4 20.84 5.26 0.78
N THR A 5 20.78 4.74 2.00
CA THR A 5 19.52 4.35 2.59
C THR A 5 18.59 5.54 2.77
N ARG A 6 19.12 6.65 3.25
CA ARG A 6 18.30 7.85 3.43
C ARG A 6 17.80 8.36 2.08
N ASP A 7 18.69 8.39 1.09
CA ASP A 7 18.31 8.86 -0.23
C ASP A 7 17.21 7.98 -0.81
N MET A 8 17.36 6.67 -0.68
CA MET A 8 16.33 5.74 -1.17
C MET A 8 15.01 5.93 -0.44
N THR A 9 15.08 6.20 0.86
CA THR A 9 13.87 6.42 1.63
C THR A 9 13.16 7.69 1.17
N ASP A 10 13.91 8.75 0.93
CA ASP A 10 13.32 10.00 0.46
C ASP A 10 12.65 9.81 -0.90
N ARG A 11 13.29 9.07 -1.78
CA ARG A 11 12.72 8.82 -3.11
C ARG A 11 11.47 7.95 -3.01
N ALA A 12 11.48 6.98 -2.13
CA ALA A 12 10.31 6.14 -1.93
C ALA A 12 9.15 6.97 -1.37
N ARG A 13 9.46 7.87 -0.45
CA ARG A 13 8.43 8.74 0.11
C ARG A 13 7.84 9.64 -0.97
N ASP A 14 8.70 10.22 -1.80
CA ASP A 14 8.22 11.08 -2.88
C ASP A 14 7.36 10.32 -3.86
N GLU A 15 7.76 9.12 -4.20
CA GLU A 15 7.00 8.28 -5.12
C GLU A 15 5.64 7.95 -4.54
N LEU A 16 5.62 7.57 -3.26
CA LEU A 16 4.37 7.22 -2.61
C LEU A 16 3.44 8.43 -2.54
N GLU A 17 3.98 9.58 -2.18
CA GLU A 17 3.15 10.78 -2.09
C GLU A 17 2.60 11.19 -3.45
N LEU A 18 3.43 11.12 -4.48
CA LEU A 18 2.97 11.47 -5.80
C LEU A 18 1.86 10.56 -6.27
N ARG A 19 2.05 9.26 -6.10
CA ARG A 19 1.02 8.30 -6.52
C ARG A 19 -0.25 8.45 -5.70
N SER A 20 -0.10 8.73 -4.40
CA SER A 20 -1.28 8.90 -3.54
C SER A 20 -2.15 10.05 -4.01
N ARG A 21 -1.52 11.13 -4.46
CA ARG A 21 -2.29 12.28 -4.94
C ARG A 21 -3.05 11.99 -6.22
N CYS A 22 -2.59 11.00 -6.97
CA CYS A 22 -3.21 10.66 -8.25
C CYS A 22 -4.25 9.56 -8.14
N ILE A 23 -4.47 9.02 -6.95
CA ILE A 23 -5.41 7.92 -6.78
C ILE A 23 -6.84 8.44 -6.88
N SER A 24 -7.64 7.73 -7.67
CA SER A 24 -9.06 8.00 -7.80
C SER A 24 -9.85 6.81 -7.31
N GLU A 25 -11.17 6.99 -7.21
CA GLU A 25 -12.04 5.88 -6.84
C GLU A 25 -11.96 4.73 -7.84
N GLU A 26 -11.75 5.06 -9.09
CA GLU A 26 -11.57 4.05 -10.11
C GLU A 26 -10.37 3.18 -9.82
N ASP A 27 -9.30 3.79 -9.33
CA ASP A 27 -8.09 3.06 -8.99
C ASP A 27 -8.34 2.09 -7.84
N VAL A 28 -9.16 2.49 -6.88
CA VAL A 28 -9.52 1.62 -5.77
C VAL A 28 -10.23 0.38 -6.31
N ALA A 29 -11.24 0.60 -7.16
CA ALA A 29 -11.99 -0.52 -7.72
C ALA A 29 -11.08 -1.45 -8.51
N ARG A 30 -10.19 -0.87 -9.31
CA ARG A 30 -9.27 -1.67 -10.12
C ARG A 30 -8.33 -2.50 -9.27
N LEU A 31 -7.84 -1.92 -8.18
CA LEU A 31 -6.94 -2.66 -7.30
C LEU A 31 -7.65 -3.86 -6.69
N LEU A 32 -8.90 -3.66 -6.28
CA LEU A 32 -9.64 -4.74 -5.63
C LEU A 32 -9.86 -5.92 -6.58
N GLU A 33 -9.84 -5.67 -7.88
CA GLU A 33 -9.95 -6.76 -8.86
C GLU A 33 -8.63 -7.48 -9.08
N ARG A 34 -7.55 -6.99 -8.52
CA ARG A 34 -6.21 -7.54 -8.76
C ARG A 34 -5.69 -8.33 -7.56
N ARG A 35 -6.59 -8.87 -6.75
CA ARG A 35 -6.16 -9.58 -5.55
C ARG A 35 -5.20 -10.73 -5.85
N ALA A 36 -5.51 -11.52 -6.87
CA ALA A 36 -4.67 -12.66 -7.21
C ALA A 36 -3.27 -12.22 -7.63
N ALA A 37 -3.17 -11.11 -8.38
CA ALA A 37 -1.88 -10.60 -8.78
C ALA A 37 -1.07 -10.13 -7.59
N LEU A 38 -1.73 -9.52 -6.62
CA LEU A 38 -1.04 -9.11 -5.40
C LEU A 38 -0.52 -10.32 -4.63
N GLU A 39 -1.32 -11.37 -4.54
CA GLU A 39 -0.88 -12.55 -3.84
C GLU A 39 0.36 -13.16 -4.47
N VAL A 40 0.46 -13.10 -5.78
CA VAL A 40 1.66 -13.57 -6.46
C VAL A 40 2.88 -12.72 -6.07
N GLN A 41 2.71 -11.39 -6.05
CA GLN A 41 3.82 -10.50 -5.73
C GLN A 41 4.30 -10.63 -4.30
N PHE A 42 3.40 -10.94 -3.38
CA PHE A 42 3.75 -11.10 -1.97
C PHE A 42 3.91 -12.57 -1.60
N GLY A 43 4.15 -13.43 -2.58
CA GLY A 43 4.30 -14.85 -2.35
C GLY A 43 5.52 -15.18 -1.51
N SER A 44 5.62 -16.45 -1.17
CA SER A 44 6.51 -16.90 -0.10
C SER A 44 7.99 -16.80 -0.42
N GLU A 45 8.36 -16.53 -1.66
CA GLU A 45 9.76 -16.55 -2.03
C GLU A 45 10.33 -15.25 -2.57
N GLY A 46 9.56 -14.21 -2.60
CA GLY A 46 10.05 -12.96 -3.13
C GLY A 46 10.54 -12.02 -2.05
N PRO A 47 11.10 -10.89 -2.50
CA PRO A 47 11.57 -9.88 -1.54
C PRO A 47 10.45 -9.23 -0.74
N LEU A 48 9.22 -9.37 -1.19
CA LEU A 48 8.08 -8.79 -0.48
C LEU A 48 7.39 -9.81 0.43
N ALA A 49 7.90 -11.02 0.52
CA ALA A 49 7.25 -12.07 1.32
C ALA A 49 7.08 -11.67 2.78
N ARG A 50 8.02 -10.89 3.31
CA ARG A 50 7.94 -10.46 4.71
C ARG A 50 6.78 -9.53 4.97
N PHE A 51 6.18 -8.96 3.93
CA PHE A 51 5.04 -8.07 4.06
C PHE A 51 3.72 -8.75 3.77
N ALA A 52 3.71 -10.08 3.63
CA ALA A 52 2.50 -10.76 3.19
C ALA A 52 1.32 -10.53 4.12
N ALA A 53 1.56 -10.59 5.43
CA ALA A 53 0.48 -10.39 6.39
C ALA A 53 -0.03 -8.94 6.34
N GLU A 54 0.89 -7.99 6.25
CA GLU A 54 0.52 -6.59 6.19
C GLU A 54 -0.20 -6.27 4.90
N GLU A 55 0.20 -6.90 3.81
CA GLU A 55 -0.48 -6.69 2.53
C GLU A 55 -1.93 -7.15 2.64
N ARG A 56 -2.15 -8.30 3.24
CA ARG A 56 -3.52 -8.80 3.39
C ARG A 56 -4.36 -7.87 4.24
N LEU A 57 -3.74 -7.30 5.28
CA LEU A 57 -4.45 -6.36 6.14
C LEU A 57 -4.80 -5.07 5.40
N LEU A 58 -3.83 -4.54 4.65
CA LEU A 58 -4.09 -3.34 3.84
C LEU A 58 -5.19 -3.57 2.83
N PHE A 59 -5.13 -4.70 2.15
CA PHE A 59 -6.13 -5.02 1.13
C PHE A 59 -7.52 -5.14 1.77
N ALA A 60 -7.60 -5.85 2.89
CA ALA A 60 -8.86 -6.03 3.58
C ALA A 60 -9.44 -4.69 4.03
N MET A 61 -8.58 -3.82 4.52
CA MET A 61 -9.01 -2.50 4.97
C MET A 61 -9.59 -1.69 3.82
N VAL A 62 -8.91 -1.70 2.67
CA VAL A 62 -9.40 -0.97 1.50
C VAL A 62 -10.71 -1.59 1.00
N ARG A 63 -10.79 -2.91 0.99
CA ARG A 63 -12.01 -3.61 0.58
C ARG A 63 -13.18 -3.24 1.47
N ASP A 64 -12.97 -3.24 2.78
CA ASP A 64 -14.04 -2.95 3.73
C ASP A 64 -14.47 -1.50 3.65
N TYR A 65 -13.52 -0.61 3.39
CA TYR A 65 -13.86 0.79 3.14
C TYR A 65 -14.73 0.91 1.90
N TRP A 66 -14.33 0.26 0.82
CA TRP A 66 -15.02 0.39 -0.47
C TRP A 66 -16.43 -0.17 -0.40
N SER A 67 -16.61 -1.27 0.33
CA SER A 67 -17.92 -1.89 0.45
C SER A 67 -18.84 -1.20 1.44
N GLY A 68 -18.34 -0.22 2.18
CA GLY A 68 -19.12 0.49 3.18
C GLY A 68 -19.16 -0.17 4.54
N VAL A 69 -18.44 -1.28 4.71
CA VAL A 69 -18.40 -1.97 5.99
C VAL A 69 -17.55 -1.20 7.00
N TYR A 70 -16.52 -0.52 6.52
CA TYR A 70 -15.63 0.26 7.38
C TYR A 70 -15.41 1.63 6.75
N PRO A 71 -16.43 2.49 6.72
CA PRO A 71 -16.36 3.73 5.93
C PRO A 71 -15.61 4.87 6.60
N GLU A 72 -15.18 4.71 7.85
CA GLU A 72 -14.58 5.79 8.61
C GLU A 72 -13.12 6.06 8.26
N LEU A 73 -12.56 5.25 7.38
CA LEU A 73 -11.17 5.40 7.01
C LEU A 73 -10.95 6.70 6.24
N PRO A 74 -9.93 7.49 6.62
CA PRO A 74 -9.65 8.71 5.85
C PRO A 74 -9.24 8.38 4.44
N TRP A 75 -9.65 9.24 3.51
CA TRP A 75 -9.26 9.05 2.11
C TRP A 75 -7.76 9.00 1.93
N ALA A 76 -7.02 9.82 2.70
CA ALA A 76 -5.56 9.81 2.60
C ALA A 76 -4.98 8.43 2.87
N THR A 77 -5.55 7.71 3.84
CA THR A 77 -5.10 6.37 4.15
C THR A 77 -5.44 5.40 3.03
N VAL A 78 -6.66 5.49 2.49
CA VAL A 78 -7.06 4.65 1.38
C VAL A 78 -6.16 4.89 0.18
N ALA A 79 -5.94 6.16 -0.15
CA ALA A 79 -5.12 6.51 -1.31
C ALA A 79 -3.68 6.02 -1.12
N SER A 80 -3.14 6.15 0.07
CA SER A 80 -1.80 5.68 0.36
C SER A 80 -1.68 4.17 0.19
N ALA A 81 -2.65 3.44 0.71
CA ALA A 81 -2.64 1.98 0.59
C ALA A 81 -2.76 1.54 -0.87
N VAL A 82 -3.68 2.16 -1.61
CA VAL A 82 -3.87 1.82 -3.01
C VAL A 82 -2.63 2.19 -3.81
N ALA A 83 -2.00 3.31 -3.50
CA ALA A 83 -0.80 3.72 -4.21
C ALA A 83 0.35 2.73 -3.97
N ALA A 84 0.54 2.30 -2.74
CA ALA A 84 1.62 1.38 -2.43
C ALA A 84 1.39 0.01 -3.09
N LEU A 85 0.19 -0.52 -2.95
CA LEU A 85 -0.11 -1.82 -3.55
C LEU A 85 -0.10 -1.74 -5.07
N GLY A 86 -0.60 -0.64 -5.60
CA GLY A 86 -0.56 -0.43 -7.05
C GLY A 86 0.85 -0.31 -7.58
N TYR A 87 1.75 0.29 -6.80
CA TYR A 87 3.14 0.39 -7.22
C TYR A 87 3.79 -0.98 -7.34
N VAL A 88 3.46 -1.89 -6.41
CA VAL A 88 3.97 -3.25 -6.48
C VAL A 88 3.51 -3.94 -7.76
N LEU A 89 2.25 -3.72 -8.16
CA LEU A 89 1.72 -4.34 -9.36
C LEU A 89 2.25 -3.69 -10.63
N SER A 90 2.51 -2.40 -10.58
CA SER A 90 2.97 -1.65 -11.74
C SER A 90 3.99 -0.62 -11.29
N PRO A 91 5.23 -1.04 -11.11
CA PRO A 91 6.23 -0.18 -10.47
C PRO A 91 6.72 0.98 -11.31
N LEU A 92 6.26 1.11 -12.55
CA LEU A 92 6.66 2.24 -13.37
C LEU A 92 6.06 3.52 -12.81
N SER A 93 6.91 4.54 -12.70
CA SER A 93 6.46 5.83 -12.22
C SER A 93 5.45 6.44 -13.19
N PRO A 94 4.48 7.20 -12.69
CA PRO A 94 3.60 7.95 -13.58
C PRO A 94 4.34 9.02 -14.37
N VAL A 95 5.56 9.36 -13.97
CA VAL A 95 6.39 10.31 -14.70
C VAL A 95 7.36 9.51 -15.57
N PRO A 96 7.19 9.54 -16.91
CA PRO A 96 7.95 8.64 -17.77
C PRO A 96 9.46 8.73 -17.65
N GLU A 97 10.00 9.91 -17.34
CA GLU A 97 11.44 10.03 -17.25
C GLU A 97 12.03 9.28 -16.07
N PHE A 98 11.20 8.89 -15.10
CA PHE A 98 11.67 8.12 -13.96
C PHE A 98 11.48 6.62 -14.14
N ALA A 99 10.88 6.20 -15.23
CA ALA A 99 10.39 4.83 -15.35
C ALA A 99 11.49 3.79 -15.37
N VAL A 100 12.68 4.15 -15.84
CA VAL A 100 13.74 3.17 -16.01
C VAL A 100 14.88 3.41 -15.03
N ALA A 101 15.41 4.61 -15.01
CA ALA A 101 16.65 4.87 -14.30
C ALA A 101 16.45 4.98 -12.78
N ASP A 102 15.27 5.42 -12.35
CA ASP A 102 15.08 5.76 -10.97
C ASP A 102 13.98 4.94 -10.32
N ARG A 103 13.91 3.70 -10.66
CA ARG A 103 12.94 2.80 -10.07
C ARG A 103 13.20 2.66 -8.57
N VAL A 104 12.18 2.92 -7.78
CA VAL A 104 12.27 2.87 -6.34
C VAL A 104 11.99 1.45 -5.85
N ASP A 105 12.68 1.07 -4.79
CA ASP A 105 12.49 -0.24 -4.18
C ASP A 105 11.07 -0.40 -3.66
N GLU A 106 10.40 -1.44 -4.11
CA GLU A 106 9.02 -1.73 -3.72
C GLU A 106 8.91 -1.98 -2.23
N ALA A 107 9.92 -2.63 -1.65
CA ALA A 107 9.90 -2.88 -0.22
C ALA A 107 9.95 -1.59 0.58
N ALA A 108 10.71 -0.61 0.09
CA ALA A 108 10.78 0.69 0.77
C ALA A 108 9.43 1.40 0.71
N VAL A 109 8.74 1.33 -0.41
CA VAL A 109 7.42 1.94 -0.54
C VAL A 109 6.44 1.28 0.41
N MET A 110 6.46 -0.04 0.49
CA MET A 110 5.60 -0.77 1.42
C MET A 110 5.89 -0.39 2.86
N ALA A 111 7.16 -0.34 3.24
CA ALA A 111 7.52 -0.01 4.60
C ALA A 111 7.06 1.40 4.97
N LEU A 112 7.21 2.34 4.06
CA LEU A 112 6.79 3.71 4.33
C LEU A 112 5.28 3.81 4.44
N CYS A 113 4.55 3.11 3.58
CA CYS A 113 3.09 3.11 3.65
C CYS A 113 2.62 2.55 5.00
N LEU A 114 3.20 1.44 5.42
CA LEU A 114 2.80 0.83 6.67
C LEU A 114 3.12 1.73 7.85
N HIS A 115 4.29 2.37 7.81
CA HIS A 115 4.67 3.27 8.89
C HIS A 115 3.76 4.50 8.95
N ALA A 116 3.47 5.08 7.79
CA ALA A 116 2.66 6.29 7.74
C ALA A 116 1.23 6.03 8.20
N ASN A 117 0.75 4.81 8.03
CA ASN A 117 -0.64 4.50 8.32
C ASN A 117 -0.80 3.53 9.48
N GLN A 118 0.24 3.42 10.34
CA GLN A 118 0.21 2.42 11.39
C GLN A 118 -0.93 2.62 12.38
N ALA A 119 -1.29 3.86 12.64
CA ALA A 119 -2.39 4.13 13.58
C ALA A 119 -3.71 3.63 13.01
N GLU A 120 -3.95 3.90 11.75
CA GLU A 120 -5.19 3.46 11.10
C GLU A 120 -5.24 1.95 10.98
N LEU A 121 -4.12 1.33 10.69
CA LEU A 121 -4.07 -0.13 10.61
C LEU A 121 -4.34 -0.76 11.97
N ALA A 122 -3.76 -0.21 13.03
CA ALA A 122 -4.00 -0.72 14.38
C ALA A 122 -5.47 -0.59 14.76
N GLU A 123 -6.07 0.52 14.39
CA GLU A 123 -7.49 0.74 14.66
C GLU A 123 -8.35 -0.27 13.92
N TYR A 124 -8.02 -0.51 12.66
CA TYR A 124 -8.74 -1.49 11.86
C TYR A 124 -8.60 -2.89 12.44
N GLU A 125 -7.41 -3.24 12.89
CA GLU A 125 -7.18 -4.55 13.52
C GLU A 125 -8.04 -4.70 14.77
N ARG A 126 -8.10 -3.66 15.57
CA ARG A 126 -8.95 -3.70 16.78
C ARG A 126 -10.41 -3.87 16.40
N TRP A 127 -10.83 -3.20 15.34
CA TRP A 127 -12.20 -3.32 14.88
C TRP A 127 -12.50 -4.75 14.41
N LEU A 128 -11.58 -5.35 13.69
CA LEU A 128 -11.74 -6.73 13.27
C LEU A 128 -11.87 -7.68 14.46
N THR A 129 -11.02 -7.49 15.45
CA THR A 129 -11.03 -8.33 16.63
C THR A 129 -12.34 -8.18 17.40
N ARG A 130 -12.85 -6.96 17.54
CA ARG A 130 -14.11 -6.73 18.23
C ARG A 130 -15.26 -7.38 17.47
N GLY A 131 -15.26 -7.28 16.15
CA GLY A 131 -16.28 -7.92 15.35
C GLY A 131 -16.29 -9.42 15.52
N THR A 132 -15.12 -10.01 15.62
CA THR A 132 -14.99 -11.45 15.83
C THR A 132 -15.50 -11.83 17.21
N VAL A 133 -15.17 -11.03 18.22
CA VAL A 133 -15.52 -11.34 19.58
C VAL A 133 -17.01 -11.17 19.84
N SER A 134 -17.63 -10.22 19.18
CA SER A 134 -19.03 -9.93 19.47
C SER A 134 -20.00 -10.91 18.86
N CYS A 135 -19.55 -11.95 18.23
CA CYS A 135 -20.46 -13.00 17.77
C CYS A 135 -20.95 -13.89 18.90
#